data_048a43290ebb42d18c8cdbf72a2c0ff0
#
_entry.id   048a43290ebb42d18c8cdbf72a2c0ff0
#
_cell.length_a   1.000
_cell.length_b   1.000
_cell.length_c   1.000
_cell.angle_alpha   90.00
_cell.angle_beta   90.00
_cell.angle_gamma   90.00
#
_symmetry.space_group_name_H-M   'P 1'
#
loop_
_entity.id
_entity.type
_entity.pdbx_description
1 polymer ?
#
loop_
_entity_poly.entity_id
_entity_poly.type
_entity_poly.pdbx_seq_one_letter_code
_entity_poly.pdbx_strand_id
1 'polypeptide(L)'
;MKCEHIIWDWNGTLLDDVWLSVQSINTVLSRYELPQITTSRYLDIFTFPVIEYYKLLGFNFDTDPFEKVGTEFINEYTYNQYLPKLHKDLIKVLKEINDLKVSQSLVSAATQKMLDKLIHYHKLANYFETVIGQDNHYAYGKEDTVSKWLDARSLDPSHVLFIGDTIHDHEVAINSGMQSLLISHGHTSRERLLKTGTIVLPNLNSFIYWFKESTQ
;
A
#
# COMPACT_ATOMS: atom_id res chain seq x y z
N MET A 1 8.07 -1.57 22.85
CA MET A 1 8.38 -2.21 21.52
C MET A 1 9.72 -1.66 21.04
N LYS A 2 10.66 -2.49 20.60
CA LYS A 2 11.88 -1.98 19.94
C LYS A 2 11.57 -1.83 18.44
N CYS A 3 11.77 -0.63 17.91
CA CYS A 3 11.59 -0.33 16.49
C CYS A 3 12.75 0.56 16.03
N GLU A 4 13.55 0.05 15.11
CA GLU A 4 14.72 0.76 14.55
C GLU A 4 14.44 1.29 13.15
N HIS A 5 13.46 0.66 12.45
CA HIS A 5 13.11 1.03 11.09
C HIS A 5 11.62 0.85 10.84
N ILE A 6 11.02 1.76 10.05
CA ILE A 6 9.65 1.66 9.56
C ILE A 6 9.67 1.49 8.05
N ILE A 7 8.95 0.47 7.55
CA ILE A 7 8.60 0.34 6.15
C ILE A 7 7.16 0.80 5.96
N TRP A 8 6.96 1.74 5.06
CA TRP A 8 5.65 2.24 4.68
C TRP A 8 5.20 1.65 3.35
N ASP A 9 3.96 1.23 3.25
CA ASP A 9 3.27 1.11 1.98
C ASP A 9 2.88 2.50 1.44
N TRP A 10 2.57 2.59 0.14
CA TRP A 10 2.26 3.85 -0.54
C TRP A 10 0.75 4.05 -0.74
N ASN A 11 0.14 3.28 -1.68
CA ASN A 11 -1.25 3.45 -2.07
C ASN A 11 -2.18 3.08 -0.91
N GLY A 12 -3.15 3.95 -0.59
CA GLY A 12 -4.05 3.76 0.54
C GLY A 12 -3.43 4.02 1.91
N THR A 13 -2.13 3.81 2.10
CA THR A 13 -1.44 4.04 3.37
C THR A 13 -0.97 5.49 3.53
N LEU A 14 -0.19 6.00 2.60
CA LEU A 14 0.31 7.38 2.59
C LEU A 14 -0.44 8.27 1.61
N LEU A 15 -0.93 7.70 0.50
CA LEU A 15 -1.69 8.37 -0.55
C LEU A 15 -3.19 8.05 -0.41
N ASP A 16 -4.03 9.06 -0.42
CA ASP A 16 -5.50 8.93 -0.39
C ASP A 16 -6.05 8.73 -1.81
N ASP A 17 -5.90 7.50 -2.34
CA ASP A 17 -6.18 7.16 -3.73
C ASP A 17 -7.25 6.08 -3.94
N VAL A 18 -7.93 5.62 -2.90
CA VAL A 18 -9.02 4.64 -3.00
C VAL A 18 -10.08 5.07 -4.02
N TRP A 19 -10.49 6.33 -3.98
CA TRP A 19 -11.48 6.89 -4.91
C TRP A 19 -11.02 6.83 -6.37
N LEU A 20 -9.72 7.07 -6.63
CA LEU A 20 -9.15 7.00 -7.98
C LEU A 20 -9.09 5.55 -8.45
N SER A 21 -8.73 4.61 -7.58
CA SER A 21 -8.72 3.18 -7.89
C SER A 21 -10.12 2.69 -8.25
N VAL A 22 -11.15 3.11 -7.50
CA VAL A 22 -12.56 2.78 -7.81
C VAL A 22 -13.02 3.42 -9.12
N GLN A 23 -12.67 4.67 -9.37
CA GLN A 23 -12.99 5.34 -10.63
C GLN A 23 -12.33 4.64 -11.82
N SER A 24 -11.04 4.32 -11.71
CA SER A 24 -10.27 3.68 -12.77
C SER A 24 -10.82 2.29 -13.11
N ILE A 25 -11.08 1.46 -12.10
CA ILE A 25 -11.65 0.12 -12.36
C ILE A 25 -13.07 0.21 -12.93
N ASN A 26 -13.90 1.14 -12.48
CA ASN A 26 -15.23 1.33 -13.03
C ASN A 26 -15.21 1.76 -14.49
N THR A 27 -14.23 2.55 -14.90
CA THR A 27 -14.02 2.89 -16.32
C THR A 27 -13.68 1.65 -17.13
N VAL A 28 -12.82 0.77 -16.61
CA VAL A 28 -12.50 -0.51 -17.28
C VAL A 28 -13.72 -1.43 -17.29
N LEU A 29 -14.41 -1.63 -16.18
CA LEU A 29 -15.63 -2.45 -16.10
C LEU A 29 -16.66 -2.03 -17.15
N SER A 30 -16.85 -0.73 -17.36
CA SER A 30 -17.79 -0.21 -18.37
C SER A 30 -17.41 -0.60 -19.79
N ARG A 31 -16.11 -0.70 -20.13
CA ARG A 31 -15.64 -1.15 -21.46
C ARG A 31 -15.91 -2.63 -21.73
N TYR A 32 -15.98 -3.41 -20.65
CA TYR A 32 -16.26 -4.85 -20.70
C TYR A 32 -17.72 -5.19 -20.42
N GLU A 33 -18.60 -4.19 -20.37
CA GLU A 33 -20.03 -4.34 -20.07
C GLU A 33 -20.28 -5.02 -18.72
N LEU A 34 -19.35 -4.92 -17.78
CA LEU A 34 -19.46 -5.46 -16.44
C LEU A 34 -20.06 -4.44 -15.47
N PRO A 35 -20.76 -4.90 -14.40
CA PRO A 35 -21.35 -4.02 -13.40
C PRO A 35 -20.31 -3.17 -12.69
N GLN A 36 -20.54 -1.86 -12.59
CA GLN A 36 -19.73 -0.97 -11.77
C GLN A 36 -19.88 -1.30 -10.28
N ILE A 37 -18.83 -0.99 -9.50
CA ILE A 37 -18.81 -1.23 -8.07
C ILE A 37 -18.77 0.09 -7.28
N THR A 38 -19.33 0.04 -6.07
CA THR A 38 -19.21 1.12 -5.08
C THR A 38 -17.85 1.02 -4.34
N THR A 39 -17.46 2.11 -3.69
CA THR A 39 -16.29 2.11 -2.79
C THR A 39 -16.41 1.05 -1.68
N SER A 40 -17.60 0.89 -1.09
CA SER A 40 -17.82 -0.15 -0.07
C SER A 40 -17.55 -1.54 -0.64
N ARG A 41 -18.09 -1.86 -1.83
CA ARG A 41 -17.84 -3.15 -2.47
C ARG A 41 -16.36 -3.34 -2.79
N TYR A 42 -15.67 -2.29 -3.28
CA TYR A 42 -14.24 -2.32 -3.52
C TYR A 42 -13.47 -2.72 -2.25
N LEU A 43 -13.69 -2.03 -1.13
CA LEU A 43 -13.01 -2.29 0.14
C LEU A 43 -13.25 -3.70 0.68
N ASP A 44 -14.42 -4.28 0.37
CA ASP A 44 -14.79 -5.62 0.82
C ASP A 44 -14.15 -6.73 -0.01
N ILE A 45 -13.79 -6.47 -1.28
CA ILE A 45 -13.32 -7.53 -2.18
C ILE A 45 -11.89 -7.33 -2.69
N PHE A 46 -11.33 -6.11 -2.60
CA PHE A 46 -9.96 -5.88 -3.06
C PHE A 46 -8.97 -6.80 -2.32
N THR A 47 -8.12 -7.47 -3.08
CA THR A 47 -7.16 -8.45 -2.54
C THR A 47 -5.96 -8.63 -3.47
N PHE A 48 -4.90 -9.22 -2.92
CA PHE A 48 -3.74 -9.72 -3.64
C PHE A 48 -3.76 -11.26 -3.68
N PRO A 49 -3.24 -11.87 -4.76
CA PRO A 49 -2.81 -11.22 -6.00
C PRO A 49 -3.99 -10.57 -6.72
N VAL A 50 -3.75 -9.45 -7.40
CA VAL A 50 -4.79 -8.61 -8.02
C VAL A 50 -5.66 -9.37 -9.03
N ILE A 51 -5.13 -10.43 -9.66
CA ILE A 51 -5.91 -11.29 -10.56
C ILE A 51 -7.15 -11.89 -9.88
N GLU A 52 -7.07 -12.23 -8.59
CA GLU A 52 -8.22 -12.77 -7.83
C GLU A 52 -9.30 -11.71 -7.62
N TYR A 53 -8.89 -10.46 -7.35
CA TYR A 53 -9.82 -9.34 -7.28
C TYR A 53 -10.56 -9.14 -8.62
N TYR A 54 -9.87 -9.23 -9.76
CA TYR A 54 -10.51 -9.07 -11.07
C TYR A 54 -11.48 -10.19 -11.40
N LYS A 55 -11.20 -11.43 -10.98
CA LYS A 55 -12.17 -12.54 -11.08
C LYS A 55 -13.45 -12.24 -10.30
N LEU A 56 -13.33 -11.66 -9.10
CA LEU A 56 -14.48 -11.26 -8.28
C LEU A 56 -15.30 -10.12 -8.92
N LEU A 57 -14.71 -9.34 -9.81
CA LEU A 57 -15.38 -8.32 -10.61
C LEU A 57 -16.11 -8.87 -11.84
N GLY A 58 -15.87 -10.13 -12.19
CA GLY A 58 -16.54 -10.81 -13.30
C GLY A 58 -15.73 -10.87 -14.60
N PHE A 59 -14.44 -10.49 -14.60
CA PHE A 59 -13.60 -10.66 -15.78
C PHE A 59 -13.36 -12.14 -16.10
N ASN A 60 -13.48 -12.48 -17.36
CA ASN A 60 -13.18 -13.82 -17.88
C ASN A 60 -11.84 -13.80 -18.61
N PHE A 61 -10.81 -14.36 -18.00
CA PHE A 61 -9.44 -14.34 -18.56
C PHE A 61 -9.21 -15.36 -19.69
N ASP A 62 -10.18 -16.22 -19.98
CA ASP A 62 -10.15 -17.05 -21.19
C ASP A 62 -10.42 -16.22 -22.45
N THR A 63 -11.18 -15.12 -22.30
CA THR A 63 -11.52 -14.21 -23.41
C THR A 63 -10.74 -12.90 -23.37
N ASP A 64 -10.45 -12.41 -22.17
CA ASP A 64 -9.82 -11.13 -21.93
C ASP A 64 -8.59 -11.29 -21.04
N PRO A 65 -7.36 -11.43 -21.62
CA PRO A 65 -6.16 -11.70 -20.85
C PRO A 65 -5.94 -10.70 -19.69
N PHE A 66 -5.53 -11.20 -18.53
CA PHE A 66 -5.30 -10.39 -17.33
C PHE A 66 -4.36 -9.20 -17.60
N GLU A 67 -3.32 -9.44 -18.39
CA GLU A 67 -2.33 -8.42 -18.76
C GLU A 67 -2.98 -7.24 -19.51
N LYS A 68 -3.98 -7.53 -20.38
CA LYS A 68 -4.73 -6.50 -21.10
C LYS A 68 -5.57 -5.67 -20.12
N VAL A 69 -6.39 -6.34 -19.32
CA VAL A 69 -7.27 -5.67 -18.33
C VAL A 69 -6.46 -4.88 -17.31
N GLY A 70 -5.38 -5.47 -16.78
CA GLY A 70 -4.47 -4.80 -15.84
C GLY A 70 -3.80 -3.57 -16.44
N THR A 71 -3.37 -3.66 -17.71
CA THR A 71 -2.78 -2.51 -18.42
C THR A 71 -3.79 -1.39 -18.63
N GLU A 72 -5.05 -1.72 -18.96
CA GLU A 72 -6.11 -0.72 -19.09
C GLU A 72 -6.36 0.01 -17.76
N PHE A 73 -6.43 -0.73 -16.66
CA PHE A 73 -6.55 -0.12 -15.32
C PHE A 73 -5.38 0.83 -15.02
N ILE A 74 -4.15 0.38 -15.25
CA ILE A 74 -2.95 1.20 -15.00
C ILE A 74 -2.95 2.46 -15.88
N ASN A 75 -3.41 2.38 -17.12
CA ASN A 75 -3.53 3.57 -17.98
C ASN A 75 -4.53 4.58 -17.43
N GLU A 76 -5.72 4.14 -16.98
CA GLU A 76 -6.72 5.02 -16.36
C GLU A 76 -6.20 5.65 -15.06
N TYR A 77 -5.58 4.85 -14.19
CA TYR A 77 -4.99 5.34 -12.95
C TYR A 77 -3.87 6.36 -13.22
N THR A 78 -2.94 6.04 -14.14
CA THR A 78 -1.78 6.88 -14.46
C THR A 78 -2.20 8.22 -15.05
N TYR A 79 -3.29 8.26 -15.83
CA TYR A 79 -3.81 9.51 -16.38
C TYR A 79 -4.16 10.53 -15.29
N ASN A 80 -4.66 10.06 -14.15
CA ASN A 80 -5.09 10.89 -13.03
C ASN A 80 -4.18 10.79 -11.78
N GLN A 81 -3.01 10.14 -11.87
CA GLN A 81 -2.15 9.78 -10.72
C GLN A 81 -1.68 10.94 -9.82
N TYR A 82 -1.77 12.18 -10.32
CA TYR A 82 -1.39 13.38 -9.57
C TYR A 82 -2.57 14.07 -8.85
N LEU A 83 -3.79 13.56 -9.00
CA LEU A 83 -4.98 14.13 -8.34
C LEU A 83 -5.12 13.69 -6.88
N PRO A 84 -4.79 12.45 -6.49
CA PRO A 84 -4.83 12.04 -5.10
C PRO A 84 -3.94 12.91 -4.22
N LYS A 85 -4.40 13.16 -3.01
CA LYS A 85 -3.64 13.90 -2.00
C LYS A 85 -2.98 12.94 -1.02
N LEU A 86 -1.99 13.43 -0.31
CA LEU A 86 -1.46 12.70 0.84
C LEU A 86 -2.53 12.63 1.94
N HIS A 87 -2.58 11.52 2.67
CA HIS A 87 -3.42 11.44 3.86
C HIS A 87 -3.09 12.56 4.85
N LYS A 88 -4.13 12.98 5.57
CA LYS A 88 -4.01 14.03 6.60
C LYS A 88 -2.92 13.66 7.61
N ASP A 89 -2.18 14.65 8.05
CA ASP A 89 -1.11 14.56 9.04
C ASP A 89 0.15 13.80 8.61
N LEU A 90 0.24 13.25 7.38
CA LEU A 90 1.39 12.47 6.92
C LEU A 90 2.72 13.18 7.16
N ILE A 91 2.87 14.41 6.68
CA ILE A 91 4.13 15.16 6.79
C ILE A 91 4.55 15.34 8.25
N LYS A 92 3.58 15.59 9.14
CA LYS A 92 3.81 15.69 10.58
C LYS A 92 4.33 14.37 11.13
N VAL A 93 3.67 13.26 10.77
CA VAL A 93 4.05 11.91 11.22
C VAL A 93 5.45 11.54 10.77
N LEU A 94 5.79 11.72 9.48
CA LEU A 94 7.12 11.41 8.97
C LEU A 94 8.22 12.23 9.67
N LYS A 95 7.97 13.51 9.96
CA LYS A 95 8.90 14.36 10.72
C LYS A 95 9.07 13.85 12.16
N GLU A 96 7.98 13.55 12.85
CA GLU A 96 8.04 13.07 14.22
C GLU A 96 8.79 11.73 14.35
N ILE A 97 8.66 10.83 13.37
CA ILE A 97 9.45 9.59 13.31
C ILE A 97 10.94 9.89 13.12
N ASN A 98 11.29 10.82 12.22
CA ASN A 98 12.69 11.24 12.04
C ASN A 98 13.27 11.87 13.31
N ASP A 99 12.48 12.65 14.05
CA ASP A 99 12.90 13.27 15.33
C ASP A 99 13.18 12.20 16.40
N LEU A 100 12.46 11.09 16.37
CA LEU A 100 12.69 9.90 17.21
C LEU A 100 13.89 9.05 16.76
N LYS A 101 14.59 9.44 15.68
CA LYS A 101 15.74 8.72 15.10
C LYS A 101 15.43 7.31 14.60
N VAL A 102 14.20 7.07 14.20
CA VAL A 102 13.78 5.84 13.54
C VAL A 102 13.89 6.02 12.04
N SER A 103 14.63 5.15 11.38
CA SER A 103 14.80 5.17 9.91
C SER A 103 13.50 4.81 9.21
N GLN A 104 13.32 5.31 7.98
CA GLN A 104 12.09 5.10 7.22
C GLN A 104 12.42 4.69 5.78
N SER A 105 11.70 3.71 5.27
CA SER A 105 11.72 3.31 3.85
C SER A 105 10.29 3.16 3.33
N LEU A 106 10.14 3.17 2.01
CA LEU A 106 8.86 2.99 1.36
C LEU A 106 8.95 1.81 0.39
N VAL A 107 7.97 0.90 0.46
CA VAL A 107 7.84 -0.26 -0.44
C VAL A 107 6.43 -0.29 -1.00
N SER A 108 6.30 -0.30 -2.34
CA SER A 108 5.02 -0.26 -3.02
C SER A 108 4.89 -1.34 -4.11
N ALA A 109 3.67 -1.79 -4.36
CA ALA A 109 3.33 -2.60 -5.52
C ALA A 109 3.26 -1.79 -6.84
N ALA A 110 3.33 -0.46 -6.77
CA ALA A 110 3.43 0.41 -7.95
C ALA A 110 4.79 0.23 -8.64
N THR A 111 4.85 0.51 -9.96
CA THR A 111 6.13 0.48 -10.67
C THR A 111 7.10 1.53 -10.11
N GLN A 112 8.41 1.20 -10.08
CA GLN A 112 9.45 2.12 -9.60
C GLN A 112 9.34 3.49 -10.28
N LYS A 113 9.17 3.51 -11.60
CA LYS A 113 9.05 4.74 -12.38
C LYS A 113 7.86 5.62 -11.97
N MET A 114 6.71 5.00 -11.66
CA MET A 114 5.53 5.72 -11.18
C MET A 114 5.78 6.26 -9.77
N LEU A 115 6.29 5.41 -8.90
CA LEU A 115 6.56 5.75 -7.51
C LEU A 115 7.55 6.92 -7.39
N ASP A 116 8.67 6.90 -8.12
CA ASP A 116 9.67 7.97 -8.13
C ASP A 116 9.04 9.33 -8.51
N LYS A 117 8.18 9.33 -9.55
CA LYS A 117 7.48 10.55 -9.97
C LYS A 117 6.54 11.09 -8.88
N LEU A 118 5.79 10.20 -8.21
CA LEU A 118 4.85 10.59 -7.17
C LEU A 118 5.57 11.08 -5.90
N ILE A 119 6.63 10.40 -5.49
CA ILE A 119 7.47 10.81 -4.35
C ILE A 119 8.12 12.17 -4.62
N HIS A 120 8.61 12.41 -5.84
CA HIS A 120 9.13 13.71 -6.23
C HIS A 120 8.02 14.79 -6.24
N TYR A 121 6.87 14.50 -6.86
CA TYR A 121 5.73 15.43 -6.93
C TYR A 121 5.25 15.87 -5.55
N HIS A 122 5.14 14.94 -4.61
CA HIS A 122 4.74 15.21 -3.23
C HIS A 122 5.88 15.70 -2.33
N LYS A 123 7.11 15.82 -2.84
CA LYS A 123 8.31 16.31 -2.12
C LYS A 123 8.66 15.43 -0.90
N LEU A 124 8.55 14.13 -1.02
CA LEU A 124 8.75 13.17 0.08
C LEU A 124 10.13 12.51 0.11
N ALA A 125 10.97 12.70 -0.90
CA ALA A 125 12.24 11.99 -1.04
C ALA A 125 13.16 12.06 0.20
N ASN A 126 13.14 13.19 0.92
CA ASN A 126 14.01 13.41 2.08
C ASN A 126 13.54 12.68 3.36
N TYR A 127 12.38 12.03 3.34
CA TYR A 127 11.88 11.28 4.49
C TYR A 127 12.27 9.82 4.49
N PHE A 128 12.67 9.28 3.33
CA PHE A 128 12.92 7.85 3.17
C PHE A 128 14.37 7.58 2.81
N GLU A 129 14.99 6.59 3.47
CA GLU A 129 16.32 6.09 3.09
C GLU A 129 16.28 5.36 1.75
N THR A 130 15.19 4.63 1.50
CA THR A 130 14.95 3.94 0.23
C THR A 130 13.49 4.01 -0.15
N VAL A 131 13.26 4.09 -1.46
CA VAL A 131 11.93 4.05 -2.08
C VAL A 131 11.97 2.93 -3.12
N ILE A 132 11.17 1.89 -2.93
CA ILE A 132 11.22 0.68 -3.72
C ILE A 132 9.84 0.37 -4.28
N GLY A 133 9.76 0.35 -5.61
CA GLY A 133 8.63 -0.10 -6.40
C GLY A 133 8.91 -1.44 -7.09
N GLN A 134 8.01 -1.85 -7.96
CA GLN A 134 8.12 -3.07 -8.76
C GLN A 134 8.72 -2.79 -10.15
N ASP A 135 9.30 -3.82 -10.76
CA ASP A 135 9.81 -3.74 -12.14
C ASP A 135 8.67 -3.73 -13.17
N ASN A 136 7.49 -4.24 -12.80
CA ASN A 136 6.31 -4.30 -13.65
C ASN A 136 5.05 -3.83 -12.91
N HIS A 137 3.92 -3.72 -13.63
CA HIS A 137 2.66 -3.19 -13.10
C HIS A 137 1.61 -4.26 -12.75
N TYR A 138 1.98 -5.54 -12.70
CA TYR A 138 1.02 -6.61 -12.44
C TYR A 138 0.75 -6.85 -10.94
N ALA A 139 1.46 -6.16 -10.07
CA ALA A 139 1.28 -6.22 -8.61
C ALA A 139 1.24 -7.67 -8.07
N TYR A 140 2.26 -8.46 -8.41
CA TYR A 140 2.38 -9.86 -7.94
C TYR A 140 2.68 -9.98 -6.44
N GLY A 141 3.05 -8.89 -5.80
CA GLY A 141 3.33 -8.83 -4.37
C GLY A 141 4.62 -8.10 -4.04
N LYS A 142 4.90 -7.96 -2.75
CA LYS A 142 6.05 -7.21 -2.23
C LYS A 142 7.11 -8.12 -1.60
N GLU A 143 6.86 -9.44 -1.49
CA GLU A 143 7.66 -10.39 -0.70
C GLU A 143 9.11 -10.41 -1.14
N ASP A 144 9.38 -10.63 -2.44
CA ASP A 144 10.75 -10.66 -2.97
C ASP A 144 11.49 -9.33 -2.78
N THR A 145 10.76 -8.23 -2.91
CA THR A 145 11.29 -6.89 -2.75
C THR A 145 11.72 -6.63 -1.31
N VAL A 146 10.87 -7.01 -0.36
CA VAL A 146 11.13 -6.85 1.08
C VAL A 146 12.24 -7.80 1.53
N SER A 147 12.25 -9.06 1.06
CA SER A 147 13.33 -10.00 1.37
C SER A 147 14.69 -9.48 0.93
N LYS A 148 14.82 -9.04 -0.33
CA LYS A 148 16.06 -8.43 -0.84
C LYS A 148 16.48 -7.19 -0.08
N TRP A 149 15.50 -6.38 0.35
CA TRP A 149 15.77 -5.19 1.13
C TRP A 149 16.32 -5.54 2.53
N LEU A 150 15.76 -6.55 3.19
CA LEU A 150 16.23 -7.06 4.49
C LEU A 150 17.63 -7.65 4.38
N ASP A 151 17.86 -8.51 3.37
CA ASP A 151 19.16 -9.16 3.14
C ASP A 151 20.30 -8.17 2.91
N ALA A 152 20.00 -7.01 2.29
CA ALA A 152 20.97 -5.95 2.04
C ALA A 152 21.29 -5.12 3.30
N ARG A 153 20.62 -5.37 4.42
CA ARG A 153 20.75 -4.59 5.67
C ARG A 153 21.05 -5.52 6.84
N SER A 154 21.88 -5.01 7.77
CA SER A 154 22.18 -5.72 9.01
C SER A 154 21.15 -5.36 10.10
N LEU A 155 19.86 -5.40 9.76
CA LEU A 155 18.76 -5.15 10.69
C LEU A 155 18.14 -6.46 11.15
N ASP A 156 17.80 -6.53 12.43
CA ASP A 156 16.95 -7.60 12.93
C ASP A 156 15.50 -7.35 12.45
N PRO A 157 14.90 -8.24 11.63
CA PRO A 157 13.53 -8.05 11.15
C PRO A 157 12.52 -7.78 12.28
N SER A 158 12.72 -8.36 13.46
CA SER A 158 11.85 -8.14 14.63
C SER A 158 11.87 -6.68 15.15
N HIS A 159 12.83 -5.86 14.72
CA HIS A 159 12.93 -4.43 15.01
C HIS A 159 12.43 -3.54 13.85
N VAL A 160 11.89 -4.14 12.79
CA VAL A 160 11.28 -3.45 11.66
C VAL A 160 9.76 -3.49 11.80
N LEU A 161 9.11 -2.34 11.67
CA LEU A 161 7.65 -2.21 11.64
C LEU A 161 7.18 -1.95 10.22
N PHE A 162 6.40 -2.86 9.63
CA PHE A 162 5.74 -2.65 8.35
C PHE A 162 4.35 -2.04 8.58
N ILE A 163 4.07 -0.92 7.93
CA ILE A 163 2.79 -0.22 8.03
C ILE A 163 2.13 -0.20 6.66
N GLY A 164 0.94 -0.77 6.56
CA GLY A 164 0.15 -0.85 5.34
C GLY A 164 -1.35 -0.72 5.62
N ASP A 165 -2.16 -0.90 4.60
CA ASP A 165 -3.63 -0.82 4.67
C ASP A 165 -4.33 -2.05 4.08
N THR A 166 -3.56 -3.07 3.71
CA THR A 166 -4.08 -4.34 3.17
C THR A 166 -3.67 -5.55 3.99
N ILE A 167 -4.42 -6.65 3.86
CA ILE A 167 -4.07 -7.95 4.45
C ILE A 167 -2.72 -8.42 3.92
N HIS A 168 -2.43 -8.16 2.64
CA HIS A 168 -1.17 -8.51 2.01
C HIS A 168 0.05 -7.85 2.69
N ASP A 169 -0.06 -6.59 3.12
CA ASP A 169 1.02 -5.92 3.86
C ASP A 169 1.32 -6.62 5.19
N HIS A 170 0.27 -7.07 5.88
CA HIS A 170 0.42 -7.89 7.08
C HIS A 170 1.13 -9.22 6.78
N GLU A 171 0.70 -9.94 5.74
CA GLU A 171 1.30 -11.21 5.34
C GLU A 171 2.78 -11.06 4.98
N VAL A 172 3.14 -10.05 4.19
CA VAL A 172 4.53 -9.71 3.87
C VAL A 172 5.35 -9.44 5.12
N ALA A 173 4.82 -8.67 6.06
CA ALA A 173 5.50 -8.37 7.32
C ALA A 173 5.78 -9.63 8.14
N ILE A 174 4.75 -10.45 8.38
CA ILE A 174 4.86 -11.64 9.22
C ILE A 174 5.76 -12.71 8.58
N ASN A 175 5.60 -12.94 7.27
CA ASN A 175 6.43 -13.90 6.53
C ASN A 175 7.92 -13.49 6.50
N SER A 176 8.21 -12.21 6.65
CA SER A 176 9.56 -11.67 6.73
C SER A 176 10.09 -11.50 8.17
N GLY A 177 9.35 -11.96 9.18
CA GLY A 177 9.72 -11.85 10.60
C GLY A 177 9.61 -10.44 11.18
N MET A 178 8.93 -9.52 10.49
CA MET A 178 8.75 -8.14 10.92
C MET A 178 7.49 -7.97 11.79
N GLN A 179 7.44 -6.85 12.50
CA GLN A 179 6.22 -6.39 13.14
C GLN A 179 5.26 -5.79 12.10
N SER A 180 3.96 -5.92 12.32
CA SER A 180 2.93 -5.43 11.42
C SER A 180 1.94 -4.52 12.14
N LEU A 181 1.56 -3.42 11.48
CA LEU A 181 0.47 -2.55 11.87
C LEU A 181 -0.31 -2.13 10.63
N LEU A 182 -1.64 -2.13 10.72
CA LEU A 182 -2.50 -1.76 9.62
C LEU A 182 -3.26 -0.46 9.92
N ILE A 183 -3.48 0.35 8.87
CA ILE A 183 -4.26 1.59 8.93
C ILE A 183 -5.53 1.42 8.08
N SER A 184 -6.71 1.64 8.67
CA SER A 184 -7.99 1.31 8.05
C SER A 184 -8.61 2.44 7.22
N HIS A 185 -7.80 3.35 6.69
CA HIS A 185 -8.29 4.41 5.79
C HIS A 185 -7.98 4.14 4.30
N GLY A 186 -7.41 2.98 3.98
CA GLY A 186 -6.97 2.61 2.63
C GLY A 186 -7.89 1.62 1.92
N HIS A 187 -7.27 0.68 1.17
CA HIS A 187 -7.94 -0.20 0.20
C HIS A 187 -8.67 -1.41 0.79
N THR A 188 -8.58 -1.66 2.10
CA THR A 188 -9.26 -2.79 2.73
C THR A 188 -10.19 -2.32 3.85
N SER A 189 -11.40 -2.88 3.91
CA SER A 189 -12.35 -2.53 4.98
C SER A 189 -11.79 -2.88 6.36
N ARG A 190 -12.10 -2.03 7.35
CA ARG A 190 -11.63 -2.22 8.74
C ARG A 190 -11.99 -3.60 9.30
N GLU A 191 -13.16 -4.10 8.96
CA GLU A 191 -13.66 -5.41 9.42
C GLU A 191 -12.79 -6.56 8.89
N ARG A 192 -12.30 -6.46 7.65
CA ARG A 192 -11.36 -7.42 7.08
C ARG A 192 -9.99 -7.33 7.73
N LEU A 193 -9.48 -6.11 7.94
CA LEU A 193 -8.19 -5.89 8.58
C LEU A 193 -8.17 -6.45 10.01
N LEU A 194 -9.23 -6.28 10.79
CA LEU A 194 -9.33 -6.81 12.15
C LEU A 194 -9.23 -8.33 12.23
N LYS A 195 -9.55 -9.05 11.15
CA LYS A 195 -9.43 -10.53 11.11
C LYS A 195 -7.98 -11.02 11.08
N THR A 196 -7.01 -10.16 10.77
CA THR A 196 -5.58 -10.51 10.82
C THR A 196 -5.06 -10.70 12.25
N GLY A 197 -5.76 -10.15 13.24
CA GLY A 197 -5.33 -10.15 14.65
C GLY A 197 -4.21 -9.16 14.97
N THR A 198 -3.67 -8.42 13.98
CA THR A 198 -2.67 -7.38 14.21
C THR A 198 -3.33 -6.07 14.68
N ILE A 199 -2.51 -5.09 15.07
CA ILE A 199 -2.98 -3.75 15.44
C ILE A 199 -3.55 -3.05 14.22
N VAL A 200 -4.81 -2.57 14.33
CA VAL A 200 -5.49 -1.81 13.27
C VAL A 200 -5.89 -0.44 13.81
N LEU A 201 -5.27 0.60 13.29
CA LEU A 201 -5.53 1.98 13.68
C LEU A 201 -6.32 2.73 12.58
N PRO A 202 -7.12 3.74 12.95
CA PRO A 202 -7.99 4.41 11.99
C PRO A 202 -7.25 5.34 11.01
N ASN A 203 -6.10 5.90 11.40
CA ASN A 203 -5.37 6.90 10.62
C ASN A 203 -3.94 7.13 11.14
N LEU A 204 -3.16 7.91 10.40
CA LEU A 204 -1.76 8.23 10.71
C LEU A 204 -1.59 8.99 12.04
N ASN A 205 -2.55 9.83 12.42
CA ASN A 205 -2.49 10.54 13.71
C ASN A 205 -2.63 9.57 14.89
N SER A 206 -3.54 8.59 14.79
CA SER A 206 -3.65 7.53 15.80
C SER A 206 -2.40 6.66 15.87
N PHE A 207 -1.76 6.41 14.71
CA PHE A 207 -0.49 5.69 14.65
C PHE A 207 0.62 6.40 15.43
N ILE A 208 0.85 7.69 15.23
CA ILE A 208 1.97 8.38 15.90
C ILE A 208 1.79 8.46 17.42
N TYR A 209 0.55 8.60 17.91
CA TYR A 209 0.29 8.52 19.33
C TYR A 209 0.60 7.14 19.89
N TRP A 210 0.05 6.10 19.29
CA TRP A 210 0.32 4.71 19.68
C TRP A 210 1.81 4.39 19.63
N PHE A 211 2.52 4.81 18.56
CA PHE A 211 3.93 4.53 18.39
C PHE A 211 4.78 5.11 19.52
N LYS A 212 4.54 6.36 19.90
CA LYS A 212 5.26 7.02 21.00
C LYS A 212 5.03 6.34 22.35
N GLU A 213 3.82 5.88 22.62
CA GLU A 213 3.50 5.15 23.85
C GLU A 213 4.15 3.76 23.88
N SER A 214 4.24 3.09 22.72
CA SER A 214 4.73 1.73 22.60
C SER A 214 6.26 1.63 22.56
N THR A 215 6.97 2.73 22.29
CA THR A 215 8.45 2.77 22.16
C THR A 215 9.13 3.43 23.35
N GLN A 216 8.38 3.95 24.34
CA GLN A 216 8.89 4.36 25.64
C GLN A 216 9.10 3.11 26.51
#